data_4e8111af3e7448b63f45fed480559aba
#
_entry.id   4e8111af3e7448b63f45fed480559aba
#
_cell.length_a   1.000
_cell.length_b   1.000
_cell.length_c   1.000
_cell.angle_alpha   90.00
_cell.angle_beta   90.00
_cell.angle_gamma   90.00
#
_symmetry.space_group_name_H-M   'P 1'
#
loop_
_entity.id
_entity.type
_entity.pdbx_description
1 polymer ?
#
loop_
_entity_poly.entity_id
_entity_poly.type
_entity_poly.pdbx_seq_one_letter_code
_entity_poly.pdbx_strand_id
1 'polypeptide(L)'
;MIPATPFLRHLSPTNWQQALQDCVSDPQELVDCLGLGQEWVESARRAAARFPLRVPRSYVARMRRGDAGDPLLRQVLPLHAELLETPGYSADPVGDLQALAATGLLHKYDGRVLLVTTGACAIHCRYCFRR
;
A
#
# COMPACT_ATOMS: atom_id res chain seq x y z
N MET A 1 2.94 22.27 21.49
CA MET A 1 4.17 21.51 21.22
C MET A 1 3.78 20.03 21.32
N ILE A 2 3.69 19.32 20.19
CA ILE A 2 3.33 17.88 20.17
C ILE A 2 4.59 17.11 20.56
N PRO A 3 4.56 16.26 21.60
CA PRO A 3 5.74 15.48 21.97
C PRO A 3 6.10 14.55 20.82
N ALA A 4 7.35 14.63 20.34
CA ALA A 4 7.87 13.72 19.33
C ALA A 4 7.85 12.30 19.91
N THR A 5 7.03 11.43 19.30
CA THR A 5 6.92 10.03 19.67
C THR A 5 8.26 9.33 19.41
N PRO A 6 8.68 8.34 20.22
CA PRO A 6 9.93 7.57 20.00
C PRO A 6 10.05 6.98 18.59
N PHE A 7 8.93 6.67 17.97
CA PHE A 7 8.82 6.19 16.59
C PHE A 7 9.42 7.14 15.53
N LEU A 8 9.40 8.48 15.80
CA LEU A 8 9.90 9.47 14.85
C LEU A 8 11.42 9.72 14.96
N ARG A 9 12.09 9.24 15.98
CA ARG A 9 13.53 9.48 16.20
C ARG A 9 14.45 8.78 15.21
N HIS A 10 13.95 7.81 14.43
CA HIS A 10 14.72 7.09 13.42
C HIS A 10 14.51 7.61 11.98
N LEU A 11 13.88 8.77 11.81
CA LEU A 11 13.55 9.34 10.51
C LEU A 11 14.65 10.22 9.89
N SER A 12 15.92 10.03 10.26
CA SER A 12 17.02 10.58 9.47
C SER A 12 17.39 9.57 8.38
N PRO A 13 16.84 9.65 7.17
CA PRO A 13 17.19 8.74 6.11
C PRO A 13 18.54 9.16 5.55
N THR A 14 19.61 8.67 6.13
CA THR A 14 20.93 8.75 5.50
C THR A 14 21.03 7.85 4.28
N ASN A 15 20.08 6.91 4.13
CA ASN A 15 20.04 5.98 3.02
C ASN A 15 18.57 5.60 2.67
N TRP A 16 18.13 5.96 1.47
CA TRP A 16 16.78 5.65 0.97
C TRP A 16 16.52 4.14 0.82
N GLN A 17 17.55 3.34 0.50
CA GLN A 17 17.41 1.88 0.38
C GLN A 17 17.03 1.29 1.74
N GLN A 18 17.69 1.73 2.81
CA GLN A 18 17.37 1.28 4.16
C GLN A 18 15.97 1.72 4.59
N ALA A 19 15.57 2.94 4.23
CA ALA A 19 14.21 3.43 4.51
C ALA A 19 13.13 2.59 3.79
N LEU A 20 13.44 2.05 2.60
CA LEU A 20 12.55 1.15 1.87
C LEU A 20 12.54 -0.28 2.44
N GLN A 21 13.65 -0.74 3.02
CA GLN A 21 13.70 -2.02 3.73
C GLN A 21 12.92 -1.98 5.04
N ASP A 22 12.95 -0.84 5.73
CA ASP A 22 12.30 -0.61 7.02
C ASP A 22 10.84 -0.11 6.89
N CYS A 23 10.16 -0.49 5.82
CA CYS A 23 8.74 -0.18 5.66
C CYS A 23 7.88 -0.97 6.65
N VAL A 24 6.81 -0.34 7.13
CA VAL A 24 5.74 -1.04 7.84
C VAL A 24 5.02 -1.95 6.86
N SER A 25 4.98 -3.24 7.16
CA SER A 25 4.34 -4.29 6.34
C SER A 25 3.33 -5.14 7.12
N ASP A 26 3.33 -5.06 8.45
CA ASP A 26 2.34 -5.70 9.31
C ASP A 26 1.21 -4.71 9.64
N PRO A 27 -0.06 -5.06 9.36
CA PRO A 27 -1.21 -4.25 9.77
C PRO A 27 -1.27 -3.98 11.27
N GLN A 28 -0.84 -4.91 12.12
CA GLN A 28 -0.78 -4.70 13.57
C GLN A 28 0.16 -3.54 13.91
N GLU A 29 1.37 -3.56 13.34
CA GLU A 29 2.35 -2.51 13.55
C GLU A 29 1.80 -1.14 13.13
N LEU A 30 1.12 -1.05 11.97
CA LEU A 30 0.52 0.20 11.49
C LEU A 30 -0.54 0.73 12.46
N VAL A 31 -1.43 -0.15 12.92
CA VAL A 31 -2.49 0.18 13.87
C VAL A 31 -1.90 0.69 15.19
N ASP A 32 -0.90 0.00 15.73
CA ASP A 32 -0.24 0.38 16.99
C ASP A 32 0.51 1.71 16.86
N CYS A 33 1.26 1.91 15.77
CA CYS A 33 1.96 3.17 15.48
C CYS A 33 1.03 4.37 15.47
N LEU A 34 -0.18 4.19 14.95
CA LEU A 34 -1.17 5.26 14.81
C LEU A 34 -2.11 5.37 16.02
N GLY A 35 -2.06 4.41 16.95
CA GLY A 35 -2.95 4.39 18.12
C GLY A 35 -4.42 4.18 17.71
N LEU A 36 -4.65 3.36 16.69
CA LEU A 36 -6.00 2.98 16.25
C LEU A 36 -6.52 1.80 17.08
N GLY A 37 -7.84 1.57 17.03
CA GLY A 37 -8.47 0.43 17.69
C GLY A 37 -8.08 -0.91 17.06
N GLN A 38 -8.07 -1.98 17.87
CA GLN A 38 -7.69 -3.34 17.41
C GLN A 38 -8.70 -3.95 16.43
N GLU A 39 -9.89 -3.39 16.34
CA GLU A 39 -10.93 -3.80 15.36
C GLU A 39 -10.47 -3.68 13.91
N TRP A 40 -9.48 -2.83 13.63
CA TRP A 40 -8.92 -2.66 12.29
C TRP A 40 -7.98 -3.79 11.87
N VAL A 41 -7.34 -4.47 12.82
CA VAL A 41 -6.23 -5.40 12.56
C VAL A 41 -6.66 -6.61 11.75
N GLU A 42 -7.72 -7.30 12.20
CA GLU A 42 -8.18 -8.54 11.55
C GLU A 42 -8.68 -8.28 10.12
N SER A 43 -9.42 -7.20 9.93
CA SER A 43 -9.88 -6.75 8.62
C SER A 43 -8.70 -6.45 7.69
N ALA A 44 -7.71 -5.72 8.20
CA ALA A 44 -6.53 -5.34 7.45
C ALA A 44 -5.65 -6.56 7.09
N ARG A 45 -5.49 -7.53 8.00
CA ARG A 45 -4.74 -8.76 7.72
C ARG A 45 -5.33 -9.57 6.58
N ARG A 46 -6.65 -9.75 6.56
CA ARG A 46 -7.34 -10.46 5.49
C ARG A 46 -7.16 -9.79 4.13
N ALA A 47 -7.30 -8.47 4.06
CA ALA A 47 -7.08 -7.73 2.83
C ALA A 47 -5.59 -7.69 2.41
N ALA A 48 -4.68 -7.60 3.40
CA ALA A 48 -3.23 -7.63 3.15
C ALA A 48 -2.74 -8.98 2.60
N ALA A 49 -3.42 -10.07 2.88
CA ALA A 49 -3.11 -11.38 2.30
C ALA A 49 -3.30 -11.41 0.78
N ARG A 50 -4.25 -10.63 0.25
CA ARG A 50 -4.48 -10.49 -1.20
C ARG A 50 -3.54 -9.47 -1.85
N PHE A 51 -3.35 -8.33 -1.20
CA PHE A 51 -2.41 -7.30 -1.62
C PHE A 51 -1.65 -6.77 -0.40
N PRO A 52 -0.35 -7.08 -0.26
CA PRO A 52 0.42 -6.79 0.94
C PRO A 52 0.42 -5.32 1.32
N LEU A 53 0.43 -5.05 2.62
CA LEU A 53 0.74 -3.73 3.14
C LEU A 53 2.23 -3.44 2.93
N ARG A 54 2.54 -2.26 2.44
CA ARG A 54 3.89 -1.70 2.41
C ARG A 54 3.82 -0.19 2.45
N VAL A 55 4.33 0.41 3.52
CA VAL A 55 4.32 1.86 3.69
C VAL A 55 5.58 2.34 4.41
N PRO A 56 6.33 3.30 3.85
CA PRO A 56 7.51 3.86 4.50
C PRO A 56 7.14 4.54 5.83
N ARG A 57 7.98 4.39 6.85
CA ARG A 57 7.77 5.03 8.17
C ARG A 57 7.67 6.55 8.06
N SER A 58 8.39 7.17 7.14
CA SER A 58 8.30 8.60 6.87
C SER A 58 6.93 9.04 6.33
N TYR A 59 6.22 8.15 5.65
CA TYR A 59 4.85 8.38 5.20
C TYR A 59 3.86 8.22 6.36
N VAL A 60 4.02 7.17 7.19
CA VAL A 60 3.21 6.94 8.39
C VAL A 60 3.33 8.12 9.37
N ALA A 61 4.53 8.71 9.50
CA ALA A 61 4.79 9.84 10.37
C ALA A 61 3.99 11.12 10.04
N ARG A 62 3.42 11.20 8.83
CA ARG A 62 2.58 12.33 8.38
C ARG A 62 1.10 12.12 8.66
N MET A 63 0.72 10.91 9.07
CA MET A 63 -0.67 10.56 9.37
C MET A 63 -1.06 11.07 10.76
N ARG A 64 -2.33 11.41 10.92
CA ARG A 64 -2.88 11.81 12.23
C ARG A 64 -3.13 10.58 13.08
N ARG A 65 -2.55 10.57 14.28
CA ARG A 65 -2.76 9.49 15.25
C ARG A 65 -4.22 9.50 15.75
N GLY A 66 -4.78 8.30 15.93
CA GLY A 66 -6.15 8.12 16.40
C GLY A 66 -7.23 8.48 15.38
N ASP A 67 -6.86 8.86 14.16
CA ASP A 67 -7.81 9.26 13.12
C ASP A 67 -7.87 8.20 12.00
N ALA A 68 -8.84 7.28 12.11
CA ALA A 68 -9.08 6.28 11.06
C ALA A 68 -9.58 6.90 9.74
N GLY A 69 -10.02 8.16 9.75
CA GLY A 69 -10.43 8.92 8.59
C GLY A 69 -9.29 9.68 7.90
N ASP A 70 -8.06 9.61 8.42
CA ASP A 70 -6.91 10.31 7.84
C ASP A 70 -6.72 9.97 6.35
N PRO A 71 -6.64 10.97 5.45
CA PRO A 71 -6.58 10.75 4.01
C PRO A 71 -5.32 10.00 3.56
N LEU A 72 -4.19 10.12 4.26
CA LEU A 72 -2.98 9.36 3.95
C LEU A 72 -3.11 7.90 4.38
N LEU A 73 -3.70 7.67 5.56
CA LEU A 73 -3.98 6.32 6.05
C LEU A 73 -4.91 5.57 5.10
N ARG A 74 -5.98 6.20 4.64
CA ARG A 74 -6.96 5.59 3.73
C ARG A 74 -6.38 5.18 2.37
N GLN A 75 -5.26 5.72 1.99
CA GLN A 75 -4.57 5.32 0.76
C GLN A 75 -3.78 4.00 0.91
N VAL A 76 -3.46 3.59 2.14
CA VAL A 76 -2.56 2.45 2.38
C VAL A 76 -3.12 1.39 3.32
N LEU A 77 -4.09 1.72 4.17
CA LEU A 77 -4.71 0.76 5.10
C LEU A 77 -5.53 -0.26 4.32
N PRO A 78 -5.18 -1.55 4.37
CA PRO A 78 -6.00 -2.60 3.79
C PRO A 78 -7.37 -2.67 4.47
N LEU A 79 -8.44 -2.80 3.70
CA LEU A 79 -9.81 -2.85 4.23
C LEU A 79 -10.55 -4.08 3.72
N HIS A 80 -11.41 -4.64 4.56
CA HIS A 80 -12.28 -5.77 4.17
C HIS A 80 -13.11 -5.49 2.91
N ALA A 81 -13.51 -4.24 2.69
CA ALA A 81 -14.26 -3.83 1.50
C ALA A 81 -13.56 -4.18 0.18
N GLU A 82 -12.22 -4.33 0.18
CA GLU A 82 -11.46 -4.73 -1.00
C GLU A 82 -11.65 -6.21 -1.41
N LEU A 83 -12.22 -7.00 -0.51
CA LEU A 83 -12.48 -8.43 -0.73
C LEU A 83 -13.90 -8.67 -1.27
N LEU A 84 -14.75 -7.65 -1.24
CA LEU A 84 -16.13 -7.76 -1.70
C LEU A 84 -16.19 -7.74 -3.22
N GLU A 85 -16.87 -8.72 -3.78
CA GLU A 85 -17.21 -8.71 -5.21
C GLU A 85 -18.33 -7.69 -5.44
N THR A 86 -18.09 -6.76 -6.35
CA THR A 86 -19.06 -5.70 -6.67
C THR A 86 -19.47 -5.83 -8.13
N PRO A 87 -20.77 -5.96 -8.44
CA PRO A 87 -21.24 -6.05 -9.81
C PRO A 87 -20.76 -4.86 -10.66
N GLY A 88 -20.27 -5.17 -11.86
CA GLY A 88 -19.73 -4.16 -12.79
C GLY A 88 -18.25 -3.79 -12.55
N TYR A 89 -17.60 -4.37 -11.55
CA TYR A 89 -16.18 -4.21 -11.30
C TYR A 89 -15.43 -5.51 -11.58
N SER A 90 -14.17 -5.41 -12.01
CA SER A 90 -13.29 -6.55 -12.25
C SER A 90 -11.94 -6.39 -11.57
N ALA A 91 -11.23 -7.52 -11.40
CA ALA A 91 -9.86 -7.51 -10.87
C ALA A 91 -8.84 -6.96 -11.88
N ASP A 92 -9.22 -6.85 -13.17
CA ASP A 92 -8.43 -6.23 -14.23
C ASP A 92 -9.19 -5.03 -14.82
N PRO A 93 -9.23 -3.89 -14.11
CA PRO A 93 -10.06 -2.74 -14.49
C PRO A 93 -9.59 -2.04 -15.77
N VAL A 94 -8.37 -2.31 -16.20
CA VAL A 94 -7.79 -1.69 -17.40
C VAL A 94 -7.54 -2.69 -18.54
N GLY A 95 -7.86 -3.99 -18.36
CA GLY A 95 -7.69 -5.03 -19.38
C GLY A 95 -6.22 -5.36 -19.71
N ASP A 96 -5.34 -5.24 -18.75
CA ASP A 96 -3.90 -5.51 -18.94
C ASP A 96 -3.62 -7.01 -19.10
N LEU A 97 -4.44 -7.89 -18.48
CA LEU A 97 -4.27 -9.34 -18.60
C LEU A 97 -4.47 -9.82 -20.04
N GLN A 98 -5.39 -9.21 -20.80
CA GLN A 98 -5.63 -9.55 -22.20
C GLN A 98 -4.55 -8.98 -23.12
N ALA A 99 -3.82 -7.96 -22.69
CA ALA A 99 -2.74 -7.33 -23.43
C ALA A 99 -1.36 -7.95 -23.16
N LEU A 100 -1.29 -8.98 -22.31
CA LEU A 100 -0.05 -9.64 -21.92
C LEU A 100 0.49 -10.47 -23.12
N ALA A 101 1.53 -9.96 -23.78
CA ALA A 101 2.18 -10.63 -24.90
C ALA A 101 3.26 -11.63 -24.45
N ALA A 102 3.94 -11.34 -23.35
CA ALA A 102 4.90 -12.21 -22.67
C ALA A 102 5.04 -11.75 -21.20
N THR A 103 5.73 -12.52 -20.36
CA THR A 103 5.99 -12.14 -18.97
C THR A 103 6.61 -10.75 -18.90
N GLY A 104 5.91 -9.83 -18.24
CA GLY A 104 6.33 -8.44 -18.10
C GLY A 104 6.21 -7.57 -19.36
N LEU A 105 5.62 -8.07 -20.45
CA LEU A 105 5.44 -7.33 -21.70
C LEU A 105 3.95 -7.15 -22.01
N LEU A 106 3.47 -5.93 -21.95
CA LEU A 106 2.11 -5.56 -22.31
C LEU A 106 2.10 -4.88 -23.68
N HIS A 107 1.31 -5.43 -24.62
CA HIS A 107 1.11 -4.88 -25.96
C HIS A 107 -0.37 -4.54 -26.17
N LYS A 108 -0.79 -3.40 -25.67
CA LYS A 108 -2.18 -2.94 -25.67
C LYS A 108 -2.50 -2.01 -26.84
N TYR A 109 -1.50 -1.34 -27.37
CA TYR A 109 -1.66 -0.31 -28.41
C TYR A 109 -0.70 -0.56 -29.57
N ASP A 110 -1.14 -0.29 -30.79
CA ASP A 110 -0.29 -0.38 -31.97
C ASP A 110 0.95 0.51 -31.87
N GLY A 111 2.06 -0.02 -32.34
CA GLY A 111 3.34 0.72 -32.44
C GLY A 111 4.05 0.96 -31.10
N ARG A 112 3.55 0.44 -29.96
CA ARG A 112 4.21 0.59 -28.66
C ARG A 112 3.89 -0.55 -27.70
N VAL A 113 4.85 -0.85 -26.85
CA VAL A 113 4.72 -1.83 -25.76
C VAL A 113 5.11 -1.21 -24.43
N LEU A 114 4.60 -1.77 -23.35
CA LEU A 114 5.05 -1.48 -21.98
C LEU A 114 5.87 -2.67 -21.48
N LEU A 115 7.13 -2.43 -21.14
CA LEU A 115 7.98 -3.41 -20.48
C LEU A 115 7.97 -3.13 -18.97
N VAL A 116 7.43 -4.07 -18.19
CA VAL A 116 7.44 -4.03 -16.73
C VAL A 116 8.72 -4.72 -16.25
N THR A 117 9.72 -3.95 -15.88
CA THR A 117 11.04 -4.46 -15.45
C THR A 117 11.04 -4.89 -13.99
N THR A 118 10.12 -4.38 -13.17
CA THR A 118 9.95 -4.73 -11.77
C THR A 118 8.54 -4.44 -11.30
N GLY A 119 8.01 -5.27 -10.41
CA GLY A 119 6.79 -5.01 -9.66
C GLY A 119 7.03 -4.31 -8.30
N ALA A 120 8.30 -4.01 -7.97
CA ALA A 120 8.64 -3.38 -6.70
C ALA A 120 8.15 -1.94 -6.65
N CYS A 121 7.47 -1.59 -5.56
CA CYS A 121 6.98 -0.26 -5.27
C CYS A 121 7.42 0.19 -3.88
N ALA A 122 7.70 1.47 -3.71
CA ALA A 122 8.05 2.03 -2.41
C ALA A 122 6.88 2.01 -1.42
N ILE A 123 5.66 2.13 -1.93
CA ILE A 123 4.42 2.13 -1.16
C ILE A 123 3.34 1.36 -1.93
N HIS A 124 2.54 0.56 -1.24
CA HIS A 124 1.41 -0.16 -1.83
C HIS A 124 0.12 0.63 -1.61
N CYS A 125 -0.27 1.43 -2.62
CA CYS A 125 -1.52 2.18 -2.58
C CYS A 125 -2.72 1.27 -2.82
N ARG A 126 -3.76 1.36 -1.98
CA ARG A 126 -4.95 0.49 -2.08
C ARG A 126 -5.77 0.69 -3.36
N TYR A 127 -5.66 1.84 -3.98
CA TYR A 127 -6.29 2.15 -5.27
C TYR A 127 -5.42 1.80 -6.49
N CYS A 128 -4.31 1.10 -6.31
CA CYS A 128 -3.42 0.72 -7.41
C CYS A 128 -4.07 -0.36 -8.28
N PHE A 129 -4.21 -0.10 -9.58
CA PHE A 129 -4.74 -1.07 -10.56
C PHE A 129 -3.67 -2.06 -11.06
N ARG A 130 -2.41 -1.84 -10.73
CA ARG A 130 -1.27 -2.71 -11.11
C ARG A 130 -0.80 -3.62 -9.98
N ARG A 131 -1.70 -4.07 -9.14
CA ARG A 131 -1.42 -4.98 -8.04
C ARG A 131 -1.69 -6.44 -8.43
#